data_5b64ccb14ff4c1be8287022d8f2aaf4c
#
_entry.id   5b64ccb14ff4c1be8287022d8f2aaf4c
#
_cell.length_a   1.000
_cell.length_b   1.000
_cell.length_c   1.000
_cell.angle_alpha   90.00
_cell.angle_beta   90.00
_cell.angle_gamma   90.00
#
_symmetry.space_group_name_H-M   'P 1'
#
loop_
_entity.id
_entity.type
_entity.pdbx_description
1 polymer ?
#
loop_
_entity_poly.entity_id
_entity_poly.type
_entity_poly.pdbx_seq_one_letter_code
_entity_poly.pdbx_strand_id
1 'polypeptide(L)'
;MNKYNKRSAHCLGIALLSLTCVMQNVYAAEAFSSQSPWMLGDWKGQRTVLEQKGYTFSLGYTGEMASLIDAKYASNHGTEYADQFALGAHFDLNKILAWHDTQAQITLTQRNGRSLSQTADALDGHQSSVQEVWGRGQTWRLTDFWIQKQFLQQTLDIKVGRFGEGEDFNTFDCDFQNLALCGSQVGNWVGDQWYNWPVSQWAVRAKYHLQPDVYAQVGVYEYNPENLKRSQGFNLSSDGSKGAIIPVEAVWSPKVGVAQRAGEYRVGYYYSTADVSDIQNPTQTSHKQGMWLVAKQQLTSDHDNPERGLSGFINLTLHDSDTNAVSNMQNIGLVYTGLSATRPKDALAVGVARISINDDIADQQAALNQPRQNEEYDMEVYYGIHANDWLTIRPNIQYIRHVGAYKNGENVWVGGIKFQTAF
;
A
#
# COMPACT_ATOMS: atom_id res chain seq x y z
N MET A 1 -23.16 -59.20 63.27
CA MET A 1 -23.14 -58.69 64.69
C MET A 1 -22.77 -57.24 64.66
N ASN A 2 -23.70 -56.44 65.22
CA ASN A 2 -23.57 -55.09 65.83
C ASN A 2 -22.83 -53.96 65.03
N LYS A 3 -23.60 -53.01 64.52
CA LYS A 3 -24.11 -51.77 65.12
C LYS A 3 -23.01 -50.82 65.58
N TYR A 4 -22.88 -49.61 64.98
CA TYR A 4 -23.44 -48.40 65.57
C TYR A 4 -23.36 -47.20 64.60
N ASN A 5 -24.50 -46.53 64.47
CA ASN A 5 -24.74 -45.21 63.89
C ASN A 5 -23.99 -44.11 64.64
N LYS A 6 -23.46 -43.11 63.94
CA LYS A 6 -23.39 -41.76 64.48
C LYS A 6 -23.60 -40.72 63.36
N ARG A 7 -24.67 -40.00 63.50
CA ARG A 7 -25.01 -38.78 62.75
C ARG A 7 -24.00 -37.71 63.18
N SER A 8 -23.52 -36.92 62.26
CA SER A 8 -22.96 -35.60 62.54
C SER A 8 -23.37 -34.60 61.48
N ALA A 9 -23.74 -33.44 62.00
CA ALA A 9 -24.47 -32.35 61.41
C ALA A 9 -23.80 -31.68 60.24
N HIS A 10 -24.63 -31.30 59.26
CA HIS A 10 -24.24 -30.43 58.18
C HIS A 10 -24.16 -29.00 58.70
N CYS A 11 -22.97 -28.39 58.74
CA CYS A 11 -22.81 -26.96 58.77
C CYS A 11 -22.74 -26.47 57.31
N LEU A 12 -23.82 -25.80 56.85
CA LEU A 12 -23.84 -25.00 55.65
C LEU A 12 -22.97 -23.75 55.90
N GLY A 13 -21.76 -23.75 55.37
CA GLY A 13 -20.95 -22.55 55.26
C GLY A 13 -21.31 -21.82 53.96
N ILE A 14 -22.06 -20.72 54.03
CA ILE A 14 -22.33 -19.80 52.96
C ILE A 14 -21.02 -19.01 52.75
N ALA A 15 -20.24 -19.39 51.73
CA ALA A 15 -19.14 -18.58 51.27
C ALA A 15 -19.70 -17.46 50.39
N LEU A 16 -19.80 -16.26 50.94
CA LEU A 16 -19.98 -15.03 50.16
C LEU A 16 -18.71 -14.82 49.34
N LEU A 17 -18.77 -15.21 48.05
CA LEU A 17 -17.83 -14.72 47.04
C LEU A 17 -18.16 -13.25 46.80
N SER A 18 -17.41 -12.37 47.45
CA SER A 18 -17.35 -10.95 47.07
C SER A 18 -16.66 -10.86 45.70
N LEU A 19 -17.47 -10.77 44.66
CA LEU A 19 -17.01 -10.38 43.30
C LEU A 19 -16.57 -8.91 43.41
N THR A 20 -15.32 -8.67 43.75
CA THR A 20 -14.68 -7.37 43.53
C THR A 20 -14.51 -7.23 42.01
N CYS A 21 -15.50 -6.57 41.39
CA CYS A 21 -15.34 -6.04 40.05
C CYS A 21 -14.21 -5.01 40.11
N VAL A 22 -12.99 -5.43 39.76
CA VAL A 22 -11.89 -4.50 39.52
C VAL A 22 -12.30 -3.79 38.24
N MET A 23 -12.98 -2.64 38.37
CA MET A 23 -13.06 -1.70 37.26
C MET A 23 -11.63 -1.26 36.97
N GLN A 24 -10.99 -1.91 35.97
CA GLN A 24 -9.83 -1.33 35.34
C GLN A 24 -10.30 -0.01 34.75
N ASN A 25 -9.93 1.08 35.41
CA ASN A 25 -10.00 2.41 34.80
C ASN A 25 -9.07 2.36 33.58
N VAL A 26 -9.62 2.04 32.43
CA VAL A 26 -8.96 2.29 31.14
C VAL A 26 -8.90 3.81 31.05
N TYR A 27 -7.78 4.38 31.47
CA TYR A 27 -7.52 5.80 31.24
C TYR A 27 -7.57 6.00 29.73
N ALA A 28 -8.55 6.74 29.25
CA ALA A 28 -8.62 7.14 27.87
C ALA A 28 -7.31 7.85 27.50
N ALA A 29 -6.64 7.41 26.47
CA ALA A 29 -5.41 8.03 26.03
C ALA A 29 -5.68 9.48 25.61
N GLU A 30 -4.93 10.41 26.19
CA GLU A 30 -5.05 11.84 25.87
C GLU A 30 -4.45 12.16 24.50
N ALA A 31 -4.88 13.26 23.91
CA ALA A 31 -4.29 13.78 22.69
C ALA A 31 -2.79 14.05 22.87
N PHE A 32 -1.99 13.77 21.86
CA PHE A 32 -0.52 13.90 21.81
C PHE A 32 0.23 13.01 22.82
N SER A 33 -0.45 12.06 23.45
CA SER A 33 0.21 11.08 24.32
C SER A 33 1.08 10.14 23.49
N SER A 34 2.34 9.92 23.92
CA SER A 34 3.21 8.91 23.32
C SER A 34 2.76 7.46 23.57
N GLN A 35 1.79 7.26 24.46
CA GLN A 35 1.19 5.96 24.77
C GLN A 35 -0.07 5.68 23.94
N SER A 36 -0.52 6.63 23.12
CA SER A 36 -1.66 6.47 22.23
C SER A 36 -1.20 6.02 20.86
N PRO A 37 -1.91 5.10 20.18
CA PRO A 37 -1.69 4.83 18.75
C PRO A 37 -2.24 5.94 17.85
N TRP A 38 -2.96 6.93 18.39
CA TRP A 38 -3.56 8.05 17.66
C TRP A 38 -3.12 9.39 18.25
N MET A 39 -2.80 10.35 17.41
CA MET A 39 -2.39 11.70 17.82
C MET A 39 -3.46 12.41 18.64
N LEU A 40 -4.75 12.25 18.29
CA LEU A 40 -5.87 12.85 19.01
C LEU A 40 -6.42 11.98 20.16
N GLY A 41 -5.70 10.90 20.51
CA GLY A 41 -6.05 10.01 21.60
C GLY A 41 -7.36 9.25 21.39
N ASP A 42 -7.98 8.81 22.49
CA ASP A 42 -9.21 8.01 22.49
C ASP A 42 -10.50 8.85 22.61
N TRP A 43 -10.45 10.14 22.36
CA TRP A 43 -11.59 11.07 22.45
C TRP A 43 -12.36 10.94 23.78
N LYS A 44 -11.63 10.85 24.87
CA LYS A 44 -12.16 10.57 26.24
C LYS A 44 -12.93 9.24 26.32
N GLY A 45 -12.46 8.19 25.63
CA GLY A 45 -13.07 6.87 25.60
C GLY A 45 -14.14 6.68 24.52
N GLN A 46 -14.50 7.73 23.77
CA GLN A 46 -15.54 7.59 22.73
C GLN A 46 -15.11 6.75 21.55
N ARG A 47 -13.83 6.79 21.16
CA ARG A 47 -13.29 5.95 20.08
C ARG A 47 -13.47 4.47 20.41
N THR A 48 -13.04 4.04 21.60
CA THR A 48 -13.22 2.66 22.08
C THR A 48 -14.72 2.26 22.14
N VAL A 49 -15.61 3.15 22.60
CA VAL A 49 -17.06 2.88 22.63
C VAL A 49 -17.63 2.69 21.21
N LEU A 50 -17.19 3.49 20.25
CA LEU A 50 -17.62 3.38 18.86
C LEU A 50 -17.11 2.07 18.22
N GLU A 51 -15.85 1.69 18.43
CA GLU A 51 -15.27 0.43 17.95
C GLU A 51 -15.99 -0.80 18.52
N GLN A 52 -16.35 -0.76 19.81
CA GLN A 52 -17.15 -1.82 20.41
C GLN A 52 -18.53 -1.97 19.75
N LYS A 53 -19.10 -0.87 19.26
CA LYS A 53 -20.37 -0.84 18.51
C LYS A 53 -20.21 -1.15 17.02
N GLY A 54 -18.99 -1.34 16.53
CA GLY A 54 -18.72 -1.69 15.14
C GLY A 54 -18.36 -0.51 14.24
N TYR A 55 -18.05 0.67 14.79
CA TYR A 55 -17.65 1.85 14.03
C TYR A 55 -16.17 2.18 14.31
N THR A 56 -15.31 2.04 13.32
CA THR A 56 -13.90 2.42 13.42
C THR A 56 -13.62 3.59 12.49
N PHE A 57 -13.14 4.71 13.05
CA PHE A 57 -12.76 5.88 12.27
C PHE A 57 -11.24 6.00 12.20
N SER A 58 -10.73 6.30 11.02
CA SER A 58 -9.32 6.56 10.77
C SER A 58 -9.13 7.89 10.07
N LEU A 59 -8.12 8.62 10.46
CA LEU A 59 -7.62 9.78 9.75
C LEU A 59 -6.11 9.67 9.70
N GLY A 60 -5.57 9.58 8.49
CA GLY A 60 -4.15 9.53 8.22
C GLY A 60 -3.69 10.76 7.47
N TYR A 61 -2.46 11.17 7.72
CA TYR A 61 -1.80 12.21 6.96
C TYR A 61 -0.40 11.76 6.58
N THR A 62 -0.04 11.91 5.31
CA THR A 62 1.31 11.68 4.80
C THR A 62 1.77 12.95 4.11
N GLY A 63 2.92 13.47 4.50
CA GLY A 63 3.56 14.62 3.86
C GLY A 63 4.94 14.25 3.38
N GLU A 64 5.32 14.77 2.21
CA GLU A 64 6.60 14.50 1.56
C GLU A 64 7.23 15.78 1.04
N MET A 65 8.40 16.11 1.55
CA MET A 65 9.27 17.15 1.03
C MET A 65 10.38 16.51 0.21
N ALA A 66 10.67 17.06 -0.96
CA ALA A 66 11.79 16.67 -1.80
C ALA A 66 12.54 17.91 -2.26
N SER A 67 13.87 17.85 -2.20
CA SER A 67 14.78 18.94 -2.57
C SER A 67 15.90 18.42 -3.46
N LEU A 68 16.16 19.11 -4.56
CA LEU A 68 17.29 18.82 -5.44
C LEU A 68 18.60 19.15 -4.68
N ILE A 69 19.47 18.15 -4.48
CA ILE A 69 20.77 18.33 -3.84
C ILE A 69 21.83 18.62 -4.89
N ASP A 70 21.87 17.79 -5.95
CA ASP A 70 22.89 17.90 -7.00
C ASP A 70 22.34 17.36 -8.33
N ALA A 71 22.66 18.09 -9.40
CA ALA A 71 22.40 17.69 -10.77
C ALA A 71 23.38 18.41 -11.70
N LYS A 72 23.92 17.73 -12.67
CA LYS A 72 25.03 18.20 -13.50
C LYS A 72 24.70 19.47 -14.30
N TYR A 73 23.46 19.61 -14.77
CA TYR A 73 23.04 20.69 -15.68
C TYR A 73 21.95 21.59 -15.09
N ALA A 74 21.48 21.32 -13.88
CA ALA A 74 20.42 22.13 -13.27
C ALA A 74 20.94 23.47 -12.79
N SER A 75 20.29 24.53 -13.22
CA SER A 75 20.51 25.89 -12.72
C SER A 75 19.66 26.22 -11.48
N ASN A 76 18.67 25.40 -11.14
CA ASN A 76 17.70 25.65 -10.07
C ASN A 76 17.63 24.47 -9.10
N HIS A 77 17.95 24.73 -7.83
CA HIS A 77 17.80 23.79 -6.72
C HIS A 77 16.43 24.01 -6.07
N GLY A 78 15.39 23.42 -6.67
CA GLY A 78 14.02 23.51 -6.17
C GLY A 78 13.77 22.62 -4.96
N THR A 79 12.76 23.00 -4.18
CA THR A 79 12.19 22.18 -3.11
C THR A 79 10.67 22.17 -3.29
N GLU A 80 10.08 21.00 -3.30
CA GLU A 80 8.65 20.83 -3.44
C GLU A 80 8.06 20.01 -2.30
N TYR A 81 6.79 20.23 -2.05
CA TYR A 81 6.03 19.55 -1.01
C TYR A 81 4.72 19.02 -1.59
N ALA A 82 4.42 17.76 -1.27
CA ALA A 82 3.15 17.12 -1.58
C ALA A 82 2.61 16.43 -0.34
N ASP A 83 1.29 16.31 -0.23
CA ASP A 83 0.66 15.65 0.89
C ASP A 83 -0.63 14.93 0.54
N GLN A 84 -1.06 14.08 1.48
CA GLN A 84 -2.29 13.33 1.42
C GLN A 84 -2.95 13.25 2.78
N PHE A 85 -4.25 13.56 2.83
CA PHE A 85 -5.18 13.15 3.88
C PHE A 85 -5.99 11.94 3.44
N ALA A 86 -6.22 11.01 4.37
CA ALA A 86 -7.13 9.89 4.18
C ALA A 86 -8.06 9.80 5.38
N LEU A 87 -9.35 10.00 5.16
CA LEU A 87 -10.42 9.90 6.15
C LEU A 87 -11.24 8.65 5.87
N GLY A 88 -11.17 7.66 6.75
CA GLY A 88 -11.85 6.38 6.63
C GLY A 88 -12.91 6.15 7.72
N ALA A 89 -13.97 5.44 7.35
CA ALA A 89 -14.94 4.87 8.26
C ALA A 89 -15.16 3.40 7.88
N HIS A 90 -14.80 2.51 8.80
CA HIS A 90 -15.00 1.07 8.68
C HIS A 90 -16.15 0.61 9.56
N PHE A 91 -16.99 -0.28 9.06
CA PHE A 91 -18.22 -0.74 9.68
C PHE A 91 -18.20 -2.26 9.83
N ASP A 92 -18.23 -2.76 11.06
CA ASP A 92 -18.51 -4.16 11.38
C ASP A 92 -20.03 -4.36 11.37
N LEU A 93 -20.55 -4.82 10.24
CA LEU A 93 -21.99 -4.97 10.05
C LEU A 93 -22.59 -6.13 10.88
N ASN A 94 -21.74 -7.03 11.41
CA ASN A 94 -22.21 -8.02 12.38
C ASN A 94 -22.63 -7.34 13.69
N LYS A 95 -21.84 -6.37 14.17
CA LYS A 95 -22.20 -5.62 15.40
C LYS A 95 -23.32 -4.62 15.16
N ILE A 96 -23.38 -3.99 13.98
CA ILE A 96 -24.33 -2.90 13.68
C ILE A 96 -25.70 -3.43 13.28
N LEU A 97 -25.75 -4.46 12.42
CA LEU A 97 -26.95 -4.96 11.73
C LEU A 97 -27.20 -6.47 11.94
N ALA A 98 -26.37 -7.15 12.73
CA ALA A 98 -26.35 -8.61 12.85
C ALA A 98 -26.13 -9.33 11.50
N TRP A 99 -25.45 -8.69 10.55
CA TRP A 99 -25.03 -9.31 9.29
C TRP A 99 -23.70 -10.02 9.50
N HIS A 100 -23.77 -11.32 9.77
CA HIS A 100 -22.61 -12.13 10.10
C HIS A 100 -21.53 -12.06 9.00
N ASP A 101 -20.27 -12.00 9.44
CA ASP A 101 -19.08 -12.01 8.58
C ASP A 101 -19.10 -10.93 7.47
N THR A 102 -19.73 -9.78 7.74
CA THR A 102 -19.91 -8.70 6.77
C THR A 102 -19.30 -7.39 7.29
N GLN A 103 -18.56 -6.72 6.44
CA GLN A 103 -17.90 -5.44 6.70
C GLN A 103 -18.17 -4.47 5.56
N ALA A 104 -18.09 -3.17 5.84
CA ALA A 104 -18.16 -2.12 4.82
C ALA A 104 -17.13 -1.02 5.12
N GLN A 105 -16.71 -0.30 4.10
CA GLN A 105 -15.75 0.78 4.19
C GLN A 105 -16.20 1.97 3.35
N ILE A 106 -15.95 3.17 3.87
CA ILE A 106 -15.95 4.42 3.12
C ILE A 106 -14.65 5.13 3.41
N THR A 107 -13.92 5.55 2.36
CA THR A 107 -12.69 6.35 2.50
C THR A 107 -12.71 7.51 1.54
N LEU A 108 -12.42 8.69 2.07
CA LEU A 108 -12.19 9.91 1.30
C LEU A 108 -10.71 10.26 1.39
N THR A 109 -10.10 10.53 0.26
CA THR A 109 -8.70 10.93 0.18
C THR A 109 -8.58 12.30 -0.49
N GLN A 110 -7.66 13.11 0.02
CA GLN A 110 -7.34 14.40 -0.56
C GLN A 110 -5.83 14.50 -0.74
N ARG A 111 -5.38 14.84 -1.94
CA ARG A 111 -3.98 15.09 -2.28
C ARG A 111 -3.78 16.54 -2.66
N ASN A 112 -2.65 17.12 -2.23
CA ASN A 112 -2.24 18.50 -2.55
C ASN A 112 -0.75 18.58 -2.90
N GLY A 113 -0.34 19.81 -3.24
CA GLY A 113 1.06 20.17 -3.42
C GLY A 113 1.58 19.96 -4.84
N ARG A 114 2.90 19.95 -4.96
CA ARG A 114 3.64 19.80 -6.22
C ARG A 114 4.73 18.75 -6.07
N SER A 115 5.11 18.14 -7.20
CA SER A 115 6.20 17.17 -7.25
C SER A 115 7.46 17.79 -7.81
N LEU A 116 8.59 17.52 -7.17
CA LEU A 116 9.90 17.90 -7.67
C LEU A 116 10.19 17.23 -9.03
N SER A 117 9.71 16.00 -9.27
CA SER A 117 9.81 15.34 -10.59
C SER A 117 9.09 16.08 -11.72
N GLN A 118 8.15 16.99 -11.40
CA GLN A 118 7.40 17.77 -12.39
C GLN A 118 7.90 19.21 -12.53
N THR A 119 8.67 19.71 -11.57
CA THR A 119 9.06 21.13 -11.52
C THR A 119 10.56 21.36 -11.69
N ALA A 120 11.38 20.34 -11.46
CA ALA A 120 12.82 20.44 -11.62
C ALA A 120 13.25 19.99 -13.03
N ASP A 121 13.88 20.86 -13.79
CA ASP A 121 14.38 20.57 -15.15
C ASP A 121 15.32 19.35 -15.19
N ALA A 122 16.08 19.12 -14.11
CA ALA A 122 16.97 17.96 -13.99
C ALA A 122 16.24 16.62 -13.92
N LEU A 123 14.95 16.63 -13.60
CA LEU A 123 14.07 15.45 -13.53
C LEU A 123 13.07 15.40 -14.70
N ASP A 124 13.27 16.22 -15.74
CA ASP A 124 12.40 16.17 -16.91
C ASP A 124 12.46 14.81 -17.58
N GLY A 125 11.29 14.23 -17.77
CA GLY A 125 11.15 12.87 -18.31
C GLY A 125 11.38 11.73 -17.30
N HIS A 126 11.61 12.01 -16.00
CA HIS A 126 11.71 11.00 -14.94
C HIS A 126 10.54 10.02 -15.00
N GLN A 127 10.83 8.74 -15.11
CA GLN A 127 9.83 7.70 -15.36
C GLN A 127 8.95 7.41 -14.13
N SER A 128 9.45 7.76 -12.93
CA SER A 128 8.76 7.56 -11.66
C SER A 128 8.44 8.91 -10.99
N SER A 129 8.38 8.95 -9.66
CA SER A 129 8.26 10.18 -8.88
C SER A 129 9.09 10.08 -7.60
N VAL A 130 9.82 11.15 -7.27
CA VAL A 130 10.55 11.26 -6.01
C VAL A 130 9.62 11.52 -4.80
N GLN A 131 8.31 11.66 -5.04
CA GLN A 131 7.26 11.85 -4.04
C GLN A 131 6.04 11.01 -4.41
N GLU A 132 5.80 9.90 -3.69
CA GLU A 132 4.73 8.94 -4.02
C GLU A 132 3.32 9.48 -3.77
N VAL A 133 3.15 10.37 -2.79
CA VAL A 133 1.84 10.95 -2.49
C VAL A 133 1.37 11.95 -3.54
N TRP A 134 2.24 12.36 -4.46
CA TRP A 134 1.84 13.24 -5.55
C TRP A 134 1.19 12.46 -6.70
N GLY A 135 0.23 13.08 -7.37
CA GLY A 135 -0.42 12.53 -8.57
C GLY A 135 -1.89 12.20 -8.37
N ARG A 136 -2.48 11.64 -9.43
CA ARG A 136 -3.90 11.30 -9.50
C ARG A 136 -4.84 12.51 -9.33
N GLY A 137 -4.38 13.71 -9.81
CA GLY A 137 -5.19 14.91 -9.99
C GLY A 137 -5.20 15.90 -8.83
N GLN A 138 -4.46 15.68 -7.74
CA GLN A 138 -4.36 16.61 -6.59
C GLN A 138 -5.74 17.17 -6.20
N THR A 139 -6.64 16.29 -5.77
CA THR A 139 -8.04 16.59 -5.51
C THR A 139 -8.62 15.66 -4.44
N TRP A 140 -9.85 15.93 -4.01
CA TRP A 140 -10.63 14.98 -3.21
C TRP A 140 -11.15 13.82 -4.06
N ARG A 141 -11.09 12.61 -3.50
CA ARG A 141 -11.61 11.38 -4.14
C ARG A 141 -12.35 10.50 -3.15
N LEU A 142 -13.41 9.86 -3.63
CA LEU A 142 -13.99 8.69 -3.00
C LEU A 142 -13.10 7.49 -3.34
N THR A 143 -12.23 7.12 -2.40
CA THR A 143 -11.22 6.09 -2.61
C THR A 143 -11.78 4.69 -2.35
N ASP A 144 -12.57 4.56 -1.28
CA ASP A 144 -13.28 3.33 -0.95
C ASP A 144 -14.76 3.59 -0.76
N PHE A 145 -15.56 2.70 -1.30
CA PHE A 145 -16.98 2.56 -1.02
C PHE A 145 -17.40 1.13 -1.33
N TRP A 146 -17.17 0.23 -0.39
CA TRP A 146 -17.39 -1.19 -0.63
C TRP A 146 -18.03 -1.91 0.55
N ILE A 147 -18.61 -3.07 0.25
CA ILE A 147 -19.05 -4.08 1.19
C ILE A 147 -18.32 -5.38 0.90
N GLN A 148 -17.93 -6.09 1.96
CA GLN A 148 -17.20 -7.35 1.90
C GLN A 148 -17.89 -8.36 2.81
N LYS A 149 -18.06 -9.58 2.32
CA LYS A 149 -18.66 -10.68 3.08
C LYS A 149 -17.87 -11.96 2.92
N GLN A 150 -17.68 -12.65 4.03
CA GLN A 150 -17.09 -13.99 4.06
C GLN A 150 -18.17 -15.06 4.02
N PHE A 151 -17.90 -16.12 3.28
CA PHE A 151 -18.78 -17.28 3.07
C PHE A 151 -18.00 -18.58 3.34
N LEU A 152 -18.70 -19.71 3.34
CA LEU A 152 -18.10 -21.04 3.42
C LEU A 152 -17.14 -21.18 4.63
N GLN A 153 -17.60 -20.79 5.81
CA GLN A 153 -16.78 -20.80 7.03
C GLN A 153 -15.49 -19.96 6.87
N GLN A 154 -15.63 -18.76 6.26
CA GLN A 154 -14.58 -17.78 6.01
C GLN A 154 -13.51 -18.20 4.99
N THR A 155 -13.75 -19.29 4.23
CA THR A 155 -12.82 -19.68 3.16
C THR A 155 -13.01 -18.90 1.87
N LEU A 156 -14.21 -18.36 1.59
CA LEU A 156 -14.49 -17.50 0.45
C LEU A 156 -14.83 -16.08 0.93
N ASP A 157 -14.12 -15.11 0.42
CA ASP A 157 -14.31 -13.69 0.71
C ASP A 157 -14.66 -12.95 -0.58
N ILE A 158 -15.79 -12.24 -0.59
CA ILE A 158 -16.27 -11.45 -1.73
C ILE A 158 -16.36 -9.98 -1.32
N LYS A 159 -15.69 -9.10 -2.07
CA LYS A 159 -15.70 -7.65 -1.93
C LYS A 159 -16.34 -7.03 -3.17
N VAL A 160 -17.30 -6.13 -2.99
CA VAL A 160 -18.04 -5.48 -4.07
C VAL A 160 -18.18 -3.99 -3.76
N GLY A 161 -17.96 -3.14 -4.74
CA GLY A 161 -18.10 -1.70 -4.57
C GLY A 161 -17.11 -0.91 -5.42
N ARG A 162 -16.65 0.21 -4.87
CA ARG A 162 -15.61 1.04 -5.47
C ARG A 162 -14.32 0.94 -4.65
N PHE A 163 -13.25 0.48 -5.30
CA PHE A 163 -11.90 0.37 -4.74
C PHE A 163 -10.88 0.22 -5.88
N GLY A 164 -9.60 0.41 -5.57
CA GLY A 164 -8.52 0.31 -6.54
C GLY A 164 -7.95 -1.10 -6.63
N GLU A 165 -7.41 -1.50 -7.79
CA GLU A 165 -6.74 -2.80 -8.00
C GLU A 165 -5.56 -2.98 -7.06
N GLY A 166 -4.75 -1.93 -6.88
CA GLY A 166 -3.54 -1.97 -6.06
C GLY A 166 -3.76 -2.21 -4.57
N GLU A 167 -5.02 -2.16 -4.10
CA GLU A 167 -5.36 -2.50 -2.72
C GLU A 167 -5.38 -4.01 -2.47
N ASP A 168 -5.78 -4.79 -3.47
CA ASP A 168 -5.92 -6.24 -3.36
C ASP A 168 -4.84 -7.02 -4.14
N PHE A 169 -4.38 -6.49 -5.30
CA PHE A 169 -3.46 -7.16 -6.21
C PHE A 169 -2.13 -6.44 -6.34
N ASN A 170 -1.03 -7.19 -6.51
CA ASN A 170 0.33 -6.67 -6.54
C ASN A 170 0.63 -5.74 -5.35
N THR A 171 0.04 -6.03 -4.19
CA THR A 171 0.22 -5.17 -3.01
C THR A 171 1.66 -5.21 -2.54
N PHE A 172 2.19 -4.04 -2.18
CA PHE A 172 3.53 -3.86 -1.68
C PHE A 172 3.56 -2.72 -0.66
N ASP A 173 4.52 -2.75 0.26
CA ASP A 173 4.67 -1.72 1.28
C ASP A 173 5.02 -0.37 0.65
N CYS A 174 4.68 0.73 1.34
CA CYS A 174 4.92 2.08 0.87
C CYS A 174 5.64 2.92 1.95
N ASP A 175 6.79 2.44 2.41
CA ASP A 175 7.64 3.13 3.37
C ASP A 175 8.63 4.07 2.69
N PHE A 176 9.12 3.72 1.51
CA PHE A 176 9.94 4.58 0.68
C PHE A 176 9.15 5.81 0.20
N GLN A 177 9.86 6.90 -0.09
CA GLN A 177 9.27 8.11 -0.68
C GLN A 177 9.26 8.04 -2.21
N ASN A 178 10.24 7.36 -2.83
CA ASN A 178 10.26 7.15 -4.27
C ASN A 178 9.18 6.16 -4.71
N LEU A 179 8.37 6.57 -5.68
CA LEU A 179 7.22 5.79 -6.16
C LEU A 179 7.62 4.43 -6.78
N ALA A 180 8.82 4.31 -7.38
CA ALA A 180 9.31 3.04 -7.91
C ALA A 180 9.61 1.98 -6.82
N LEU A 181 9.61 2.38 -5.54
CA LEU A 181 9.83 1.52 -4.38
C LEU A 181 8.60 1.43 -3.46
N CYS A 182 7.44 1.95 -3.90
CA CYS A 182 6.24 2.11 -3.09
C CYS A 182 5.00 1.56 -3.78
N GLY A 183 4.21 0.76 -3.07
CA GLY A 183 2.90 0.31 -3.47
C GLY A 183 2.86 -0.65 -4.67
N SER A 184 1.66 -0.86 -5.22
CA SER A 184 1.45 -1.72 -6.39
C SER A 184 2.16 -1.16 -7.61
N GLN A 185 3.17 -1.86 -8.09
CA GLN A 185 4.01 -1.40 -9.20
C GLN A 185 3.32 -1.53 -10.55
N VAL A 186 2.43 -2.51 -10.74
CA VAL A 186 1.64 -2.61 -11.98
C VAL A 186 0.93 -1.28 -12.27
N GLY A 187 0.27 -0.69 -11.28
CA GLY A 187 -0.46 0.57 -11.46
C GLY A 187 0.42 1.80 -11.67
N ASN A 188 1.73 1.71 -11.47
CA ASN A 188 2.65 2.80 -11.79
C ASN A 188 3.00 2.81 -13.28
N TRP A 189 3.03 1.64 -13.94
CA TRP A 189 3.43 1.48 -15.34
C TRP A 189 2.24 1.31 -16.28
N VAL A 190 1.11 0.79 -15.78
CA VAL A 190 -0.16 0.63 -16.50
C VAL A 190 -1.22 1.56 -15.94
N GLY A 191 -0.82 2.68 -15.39
CA GLY A 191 -1.65 3.61 -14.62
C GLY A 191 -2.71 4.35 -15.41
N ASP A 192 -2.77 4.17 -16.71
CA ASP A 192 -3.87 4.58 -17.58
C ASP A 192 -5.11 3.67 -17.44
N GLN A 193 -4.92 2.40 -17.03
CA GLN A 193 -6.00 1.42 -16.88
C GLN A 193 -6.07 0.80 -15.49
N TRP A 194 -4.94 0.47 -14.87
CA TRP A 194 -4.85 -0.05 -13.50
C TRP A 194 -4.77 1.10 -12.50
N TYR A 195 -5.72 1.18 -11.58
CA TYR A 195 -5.80 2.32 -10.67
C TYR A 195 -5.34 1.96 -9.27
N ASN A 196 -4.22 2.58 -8.90
CA ASN A 196 -3.75 2.59 -7.52
C ASN A 196 -4.47 3.67 -6.72
N TRP A 197 -4.40 3.53 -5.40
CA TRP A 197 -4.77 4.57 -4.46
C TRP A 197 -4.31 5.98 -4.93
N PRO A 198 -5.14 7.03 -4.87
CA PRO A 198 -6.48 7.08 -4.27
C PRO A 198 -7.62 6.97 -5.28
N VAL A 199 -7.39 6.45 -6.49
CA VAL A 199 -8.43 6.30 -7.50
C VAL A 199 -9.15 4.97 -7.33
N SER A 200 -10.46 4.99 -7.44
CA SER A 200 -11.30 3.79 -7.38
C SER A 200 -12.22 3.67 -8.58
N GLN A 201 -12.66 2.48 -8.85
CA GLN A 201 -13.68 2.14 -9.83
C GLN A 201 -14.62 1.06 -9.30
N TRP A 202 -15.74 0.80 -10.00
CA TRP A 202 -16.62 -0.30 -9.67
C TRP A 202 -15.88 -1.62 -9.87
N ALA A 203 -15.98 -2.50 -8.88
CA ALA A 203 -15.25 -3.75 -8.89
C ALA A 203 -15.96 -4.84 -8.08
N VAL A 204 -15.60 -6.08 -8.43
CA VAL A 204 -15.89 -7.29 -7.65
C VAL A 204 -14.58 -8.07 -7.52
N ARG A 205 -14.24 -8.48 -6.29
CA ARG A 205 -13.10 -9.35 -6.01
C ARG A 205 -13.59 -10.57 -5.23
N ALA A 206 -13.16 -11.76 -5.64
CA ALA A 206 -13.32 -13.01 -4.92
C ALA A 206 -11.95 -13.54 -4.49
N LYS A 207 -11.79 -13.86 -3.20
CA LYS A 207 -10.59 -14.45 -2.60
C LYS A 207 -10.98 -15.79 -1.97
N TYR A 208 -10.23 -16.84 -2.29
CA TYR A 208 -10.45 -18.17 -1.75
C TYR A 208 -9.22 -18.67 -1.01
N HIS A 209 -9.38 -18.96 0.28
CA HIS A 209 -8.33 -19.51 1.14
C HIS A 209 -8.24 -21.02 0.93
N LEU A 210 -7.16 -21.46 0.28
CA LEU A 210 -6.83 -22.86 0.05
C LEU A 210 -6.27 -23.52 1.32
N GLN A 211 -5.48 -22.74 2.07
CA GLN A 211 -4.90 -23.09 3.36
C GLN A 211 -4.80 -21.80 4.21
N PRO A 212 -4.51 -21.90 5.51
CA PRO A 212 -4.40 -20.69 6.36
C PRO A 212 -3.37 -19.66 5.88
N ASP A 213 -2.33 -20.13 5.19
CA ASP A 213 -1.22 -19.32 4.66
C ASP A 213 -1.21 -19.23 3.12
N VAL A 214 -2.21 -19.80 2.42
CA VAL A 214 -2.31 -19.79 0.95
C VAL A 214 -3.70 -19.37 0.51
N TYR A 215 -3.78 -18.35 -0.34
CA TYR A 215 -5.01 -18.01 -1.02
C TYR A 215 -4.79 -17.70 -2.51
N ALA A 216 -5.87 -17.83 -3.28
CA ALA A 216 -5.95 -17.33 -4.63
C ALA A 216 -7.10 -16.32 -4.74
N GLN A 217 -6.95 -15.34 -5.61
CA GLN A 217 -7.97 -14.33 -5.83
C GLN A 217 -8.10 -13.93 -7.29
N VAL A 218 -9.28 -13.47 -7.65
CA VAL A 218 -9.61 -12.89 -8.94
C VAL A 218 -10.45 -11.64 -8.74
N GLY A 219 -10.22 -10.64 -9.56
CA GLY A 219 -11.00 -9.40 -9.59
C GLY A 219 -11.53 -9.10 -10.97
N VAL A 220 -12.60 -8.32 -11.03
CA VAL A 220 -13.08 -7.66 -12.25
C VAL A 220 -13.29 -6.21 -11.88
N TYR A 221 -12.53 -5.33 -12.49
CA TYR A 221 -12.54 -3.89 -12.23
C TYR A 221 -12.96 -3.15 -13.48
N GLU A 222 -13.92 -2.25 -13.36
CA GLU A 222 -14.31 -1.36 -14.44
C GLU A 222 -13.10 -0.54 -14.91
N TYR A 223 -12.81 -0.54 -16.18
CA TYR A 223 -11.91 0.44 -16.76
C TYR A 223 -12.70 1.64 -17.27
N ASN A 224 -12.61 2.75 -16.54
CA ASN A 224 -13.26 4.02 -16.90
C ASN A 224 -12.27 5.18 -16.75
N PRO A 225 -11.70 5.69 -17.86
CA PRO A 225 -10.71 6.76 -17.83
C PRO A 225 -11.26 8.09 -17.26
N GLU A 226 -12.59 8.29 -17.21
CA GLU A 226 -13.19 9.45 -16.55
C GLU A 226 -12.82 9.52 -15.08
N ASN A 227 -12.65 8.37 -14.41
CA ASN A 227 -12.28 8.30 -12.99
C ASN A 227 -10.90 8.95 -12.68
N LEU A 228 -10.01 9.08 -13.67
CA LEU A 228 -8.72 9.78 -13.50
C LEU A 228 -8.85 11.31 -13.50
N LYS A 229 -9.90 11.86 -14.08
CA LYS A 229 -10.08 13.31 -14.19
C LYS A 229 -10.21 13.95 -12.81
N ARG A 230 -9.58 15.12 -12.63
CA ARG A 230 -9.60 15.87 -11.37
C ARG A 230 -11.03 16.20 -10.91
N SER A 231 -11.92 16.53 -11.83
CA SER A 231 -13.32 16.87 -11.56
C SER A 231 -14.19 15.67 -11.21
N GLN A 232 -13.71 14.44 -11.40
CA GLN A 232 -14.48 13.20 -11.27
C GLN A 232 -14.13 12.39 -10.01
N GLY A 233 -13.58 13.03 -8.99
CA GLY A 233 -13.16 12.36 -7.74
C GLY A 233 -14.28 11.62 -6.99
N PHE A 234 -15.53 11.99 -7.21
CA PHE A 234 -16.74 11.36 -6.62
C PHE A 234 -17.66 10.73 -7.67
N ASN A 235 -17.14 10.45 -8.87
CA ASN A 235 -17.93 9.86 -9.94
C ASN A 235 -18.41 8.46 -9.56
N LEU A 236 -19.73 8.26 -9.56
CA LEU A 236 -20.39 6.96 -9.36
C LEU A 236 -21.04 6.41 -10.64
N SER A 237 -20.98 7.19 -11.74
CA SER A 237 -21.48 6.76 -13.03
C SER A 237 -20.50 5.78 -13.69
N SER A 238 -21.03 4.82 -14.42
CA SER A 238 -20.27 3.98 -15.36
C SER A 238 -20.20 4.60 -16.78
N ASP A 239 -20.73 5.81 -16.97
CA ASP A 239 -20.60 6.49 -18.25
C ASP A 239 -19.12 6.73 -18.57
N GLY A 240 -18.73 6.39 -19.80
CA GLY A 240 -17.33 6.45 -20.23
C GLY A 240 -16.53 5.16 -19.98
N SER A 241 -17.13 4.12 -19.42
CA SER A 241 -16.51 2.81 -19.30
C SER A 241 -16.06 2.28 -20.66
N LYS A 242 -14.84 1.72 -20.73
CA LYS A 242 -14.20 1.21 -21.95
C LYS A 242 -13.95 -0.30 -21.89
N GLY A 243 -14.21 -0.92 -20.77
CA GLY A 243 -13.97 -2.35 -20.56
C GLY A 243 -13.69 -2.65 -19.09
N ALA A 244 -12.93 -3.71 -18.88
CA ALA A 244 -12.57 -4.16 -17.54
C ALA A 244 -11.11 -4.65 -17.49
N ILE A 245 -10.48 -4.52 -16.32
CA ILE A 245 -9.24 -5.20 -15.97
C ILE A 245 -9.59 -6.41 -15.10
N ILE A 246 -8.96 -7.54 -15.41
CA ILE A 246 -9.19 -8.82 -14.75
C ILE A 246 -7.85 -9.33 -14.21
N PRO A 247 -7.47 -8.96 -12.97
CA PRO A 247 -6.32 -9.54 -12.29
C PRO A 247 -6.66 -10.89 -11.66
N VAL A 248 -5.65 -11.79 -11.66
CA VAL A 248 -5.64 -13.04 -10.89
C VAL A 248 -4.33 -13.10 -10.10
N GLU A 249 -4.38 -13.57 -8.87
CA GLU A 249 -3.19 -13.66 -8.01
C GLU A 249 -3.27 -14.87 -7.08
N ALA A 250 -2.13 -15.52 -6.87
CA ALA A 250 -1.92 -16.48 -5.80
C ALA A 250 -0.91 -15.91 -4.79
N VAL A 251 -1.20 -16.10 -3.50
CA VAL A 251 -0.37 -15.60 -2.40
C VAL A 251 -0.10 -16.72 -1.42
N TRP A 252 1.18 -16.80 -1.02
CA TRP A 252 1.64 -17.70 0.02
C TRP A 252 2.40 -16.91 1.08
N SER A 253 1.95 -17.02 2.34
CA SER A 253 2.48 -16.27 3.49
C SER A 253 3.05 -17.21 4.56
N PRO A 254 4.16 -17.95 4.26
CA PRO A 254 4.72 -18.93 5.17
C PRO A 254 5.45 -18.32 6.35
N LYS A 255 5.61 -19.16 7.39
CA LYS A 255 6.60 -18.95 8.44
C LYS A 255 7.75 -19.93 8.23
N VAL A 256 8.96 -19.42 7.98
CA VAL A 256 10.11 -20.22 7.51
C VAL A 256 11.11 -20.49 8.63
N GLY A 257 11.60 -21.74 8.68
CA GLY A 257 12.65 -22.18 9.58
C GLY A 257 12.22 -22.29 11.05
N VAL A 258 13.18 -22.63 11.92
CA VAL A 258 12.96 -22.79 13.36
C VAL A 258 12.52 -21.48 14.03
N ALA A 259 13.02 -20.35 13.56
CA ALA A 259 12.68 -19.02 14.07
C ALA A 259 11.33 -18.48 13.54
N GLN A 260 10.56 -19.28 12.79
CA GLN A 260 9.23 -18.91 12.24
C GLN A 260 9.21 -17.53 11.56
N ARG A 261 10.22 -17.25 10.74
CA ARG A 261 10.38 -15.96 10.05
C ARG A 261 9.29 -15.76 9.00
N ALA A 262 8.63 -14.61 9.05
CA ALA A 262 7.55 -14.29 8.13
C ALA A 262 8.06 -14.13 6.69
N GLY A 263 7.36 -14.74 5.74
CA GLY A 263 7.52 -14.55 4.30
C GLY A 263 6.19 -14.21 3.67
N GLU A 264 6.21 -13.56 2.51
CA GLU A 264 5.06 -13.33 1.66
C GLU A 264 5.50 -13.39 0.20
N TYR A 265 4.86 -14.24 -0.57
CA TYR A 265 5.16 -14.47 -1.97
C TYR A 265 3.87 -14.35 -2.78
N ARG A 266 3.88 -13.49 -3.81
CA ARG A 266 2.75 -13.21 -4.67
C ARG A 266 3.15 -13.45 -6.11
N VAL A 267 2.30 -14.11 -6.88
CA VAL A 267 2.42 -14.23 -8.33
C VAL A 267 1.05 -13.95 -8.93
N GLY A 268 1.01 -13.11 -9.94
CA GLY A 268 -0.25 -12.76 -10.58
C GLY A 268 -0.09 -12.36 -12.04
N TYR A 269 -1.23 -12.22 -12.68
CA TYR A 269 -1.39 -11.84 -14.08
C TYR A 269 -2.61 -10.94 -14.20
N TYR A 270 -2.58 -9.99 -15.12
CA TYR A 270 -3.74 -9.18 -15.48
C TYR A 270 -3.99 -9.20 -16.98
N TYR A 271 -5.25 -9.05 -17.35
CA TYR A 271 -5.71 -8.85 -18.72
C TYR A 271 -6.74 -7.73 -18.73
N SER A 272 -6.61 -6.82 -19.71
CA SER A 272 -7.61 -5.78 -19.97
C SER A 272 -8.45 -6.16 -21.20
N THR A 273 -9.76 -5.95 -21.09
CA THR A 273 -10.68 -6.16 -22.22
C THR A 273 -10.80 -4.92 -23.12
N ALA A 274 -10.16 -3.82 -22.73
CA ALA A 274 -10.21 -2.58 -23.48
C ALA A 274 -9.23 -2.59 -24.66
N ASP A 275 -9.70 -2.15 -25.81
CA ASP A 275 -8.87 -1.93 -26.98
C ASP A 275 -7.90 -0.77 -26.78
N VAL A 276 -6.63 -0.98 -27.12
CA VAL A 276 -5.55 0.03 -27.10
C VAL A 276 -4.83 -0.03 -28.43
N SER A 277 -4.45 1.12 -28.97
CA SER A 277 -3.66 1.16 -30.20
C SER A 277 -2.32 0.45 -30.00
N ASP A 278 -1.98 -0.41 -30.96
CA ASP A 278 -0.68 -1.08 -31.01
C ASP A 278 0.44 -0.05 -31.25
N ILE A 279 1.55 -0.19 -30.52
CA ILE A 279 2.68 0.74 -30.59
C ILE A 279 3.35 0.73 -31.96
N GLN A 280 3.54 -0.45 -32.56
CA GLN A 280 4.18 -0.56 -33.87
C GLN A 280 3.22 -0.26 -35.01
N ASN A 281 1.95 -0.64 -34.87
CA ASN A 281 0.90 -0.48 -35.88
C ASN A 281 -0.33 0.27 -35.34
N PRO A 282 -0.30 1.61 -35.21
CA PRO A 282 -1.38 2.37 -34.56
C PRO A 282 -2.77 2.24 -35.20
N THR A 283 -2.87 1.60 -36.37
CA THR A 283 -4.14 1.26 -37.04
C THR A 283 -4.75 -0.05 -36.54
N GLN A 284 -4.01 -0.83 -35.78
CA GLN A 284 -4.45 -2.06 -35.12
C GLN A 284 -4.66 -1.79 -33.64
N THR A 285 -5.47 -2.64 -33.00
CA THR A 285 -5.68 -2.62 -31.56
C THR A 285 -5.25 -3.94 -30.93
N SER A 286 -4.75 -3.86 -29.73
CA SER A 286 -4.40 -4.97 -28.87
C SER A 286 -4.93 -4.75 -27.45
N HIS A 287 -4.68 -5.68 -26.54
CA HIS A 287 -5.15 -5.60 -25.14
C HIS A 287 -3.97 -5.59 -24.19
N LYS A 288 -4.00 -4.67 -23.20
CA LYS A 288 -2.98 -4.64 -22.16
C LYS A 288 -3.01 -5.91 -21.32
N GLN A 289 -1.84 -6.49 -21.10
CA GLN A 289 -1.67 -7.64 -20.24
C GLN A 289 -0.27 -7.64 -19.61
N GLY A 290 -0.11 -8.43 -18.56
CA GLY A 290 1.18 -8.55 -17.91
C GLY A 290 1.13 -9.43 -16.68
N MET A 291 2.28 -9.61 -16.04
CA MET A 291 2.42 -10.43 -14.84
C MET A 291 3.30 -9.76 -13.81
N TRP A 292 3.21 -10.24 -12.59
CA TRP A 292 4.07 -9.79 -11.51
C TRP A 292 4.48 -10.92 -10.58
N LEU A 293 5.59 -10.67 -9.88
CA LEU A 293 6.05 -11.47 -8.75
C LEU A 293 6.47 -10.51 -7.64
N VAL A 294 5.95 -10.71 -6.44
CA VAL A 294 6.41 -10.04 -5.23
C VAL A 294 6.91 -11.09 -4.26
N ALA A 295 8.08 -10.88 -3.69
CA ALA A 295 8.63 -11.71 -2.62
C ALA A 295 9.11 -10.81 -1.49
N LYS A 296 8.66 -11.06 -0.27
CA LYS A 296 9.14 -10.45 0.96
C LYS A 296 9.53 -11.56 1.92
N GLN A 297 10.71 -11.45 2.54
CA GLN A 297 11.19 -12.47 3.48
C GLN A 297 11.98 -11.82 4.61
N GLN A 298 11.57 -12.11 5.83
CA GLN A 298 12.41 -11.84 7.01
C GLN A 298 13.61 -12.79 7.00
N LEU A 299 14.82 -12.23 6.90
CA LEU A 299 16.09 -12.95 6.78
C LEU A 299 16.71 -13.26 8.15
N THR A 300 16.62 -12.29 9.06
CA THR A 300 17.07 -12.47 10.46
C THR A 300 15.99 -12.03 11.42
N SER A 301 16.02 -12.54 12.65
CA SER A 301 15.14 -12.11 13.74
C SER A 301 15.94 -12.07 15.05
N ASP A 302 15.61 -11.11 15.91
CA ASP A 302 16.11 -11.06 17.28
C ASP A 302 15.37 -12.10 18.13
N HIS A 303 16.06 -12.73 19.08
CA HIS A 303 15.48 -13.77 19.93
C HIS A 303 14.40 -13.21 20.88
N ASP A 304 14.63 -12.02 21.42
CA ASP A 304 13.75 -11.40 22.42
C ASP A 304 12.61 -10.59 21.80
N ASN A 305 12.79 -10.16 20.53
CA ASN A 305 11.77 -9.45 19.76
C ASN A 305 11.80 -9.92 18.30
N PRO A 306 10.98 -10.91 17.93
CA PRO A 306 10.97 -11.48 16.57
C PRO A 306 10.67 -10.49 15.44
N GLU A 307 10.06 -9.33 15.74
CA GLU A 307 9.79 -8.29 14.74
C GLU A 307 11.05 -7.50 14.35
N ARG A 308 12.10 -7.54 15.18
CA ARG A 308 13.40 -6.92 14.90
C ARG A 308 14.23 -7.82 14.00
N GLY A 309 14.94 -7.23 13.06
CA GLY A 309 15.87 -7.94 12.20
C GLY A 309 15.86 -7.42 10.77
N LEU A 310 16.56 -8.14 9.92
CA LEU A 310 16.70 -7.85 8.49
C LEU A 310 15.59 -8.54 7.70
N SER A 311 14.92 -7.80 6.83
CA SER A 311 14.02 -8.31 5.80
C SER A 311 14.51 -7.90 4.41
N GLY A 312 14.26 -8.73 3.41
CA GLY A 312 14.50 -8.43 2.02
C GLY A 312 13.22 -8.49 1.20
N PHE A 313 13.19 -7.76 0.10
CA PHE A 313 12.10 -7.77 -0.84
C PHE A 313 12.56 -7.74 -2.30
N ILE A 314 11.72 -8.28 -3.18
CA ILE A 314 11.80 -8.18 -4.64
C ILE A 314 10.39 -7.96 -5.16
N ASN A 315 10.23 -7.04 -6.11
CA ASN A 315 9.00 -6.85 -6.87
C ASN A 315 9.36 -6.74 -8.35
N LEU A 316 8.77 -7.62 -9.18
CA LEU A 316 9.00 -7.69 -10.62
C LEU A 316 7.67 -7.50 -11.32
N THR A 317 7.62 -6.66 -12.35
CA THR A 317 6.48 -6.56 -13.26
C THR A 317 6.95 -6.69 -14.69
N LEU A 318 6.18 -7.42 -15.49
CA LEU A 318 6.40 -7.62 -16.93
C LEU A 318 5.12 -7.23 -17.66
N HIS A 319 5.25 -6.46 -18.72
CA HIS A 319 4.11 -5.96 -19.50
C HIS A 319 4.28 -6.35 -20.97
N ASP A 320 3.17 -6.48 -21.69
CA ASP A 320 3.23 -6.76 -23.13
C ASP A 320 3.90 -5.62 -23.89
N SER A 321 4.53 -5.96 -25.02
CA SER A 321 5.23 -5.00 -25.87
C SER A 321 4.32 -4.22 -26.81
N ASP A 322 3.13 -4.73 -27.08
CA ASP A 322 2.26 -4.14 -28.11
C ASP A 322 1.61 -2.84 -27.61
N THR A 323 1.39 -2.72 -26.28
CA THR A 323 0.58 -1.62 -25.73
C THR A 323 1.22 -0.85 -24.59
N ASN A 324 2.34 -1.33 -24.01
CA ASN A 324 2.93 -0.72 -22.82
C ASN A 324 4.26 -0.02 -23.12
N ALA A 325 4.39 1.22 -22.65
CA ALA A 325 5.62 2.00 -22.80
C ALA A 325 6.77 1.46 -21.94
N VAL A 326 6.47 0.90 -20.77
CA VAL A 326 7.43 0.22 -19.89
C VAL A 326 7.27 -1.28 -20.10
N SER A 327 8.33 -1.95 -20.54
CA SER A 327 8.34 -3.41 -20.78
C SER A 327 8.43 -4.20 -19.48
N ASN A 328 9.22 -3.71 -18.53
CA ASN A 328 9.37 -4.33 -17.22
C ASN A 328 9.91 -3.35 -16.18
N MET A 329 9.60 -3.64 -14.91
CA MET A 329 10.21 -3.00 -13.77
C MET A 329 10.65 -4.06 -12.76
N GLN A 330 11.75 -3.81 -12.10
CA GLN A 330 12.32 -4.64 -11.06
C GLN A 330 12.74 -3.76 -9.91
N ASN A 331 12.26 -4.03 -8.69
CA ASN A 331 12.85 -3.43 -7.51
C ASN A 331 13.29 -4.50 -6.50
N ILE A 332 14.34 -4.17 -5.78
CA ILE A 332 14.92 -5.01 -4.73
C ILE A 332 15.39 -4.12 -3.59
N GLY A 333 15.28 -4.60 -2.38
CA GLY A 333 15.82 -3.87 -1.24
C GLY A 333 15.87 -4.67 0.04
N LEU A 334 16.41 -3.99 1.06
CA LEU A 334 16.61 -4.50 2.40
C LEU A 334 16.04 -3.50 3.41
N VAL A 335 15.41 -4.00 4.45
CA VAL A 335 14.89 -3.23 5.58
C VAL A 335 15.39 -3.86 6.87
N TYR A 336 16.12 -3.12 7.69
CA TYR A 336 16.51 -3.54 9.02
C TYR A 336 15.68 -2.80 10.07
N THR A 337 14.81 -3.52 10.76
CA THR A 337 13.96 -2.99 11.83
C THR A 337 14.63 -3.20 13.19
N GLY A 338 14.63 -2.16 14.04
CA GLY A 338 15.11 -2.23 15.40
C GLY A 338 16.63 -2.39 15.52
N LEU A 339 17.41 -1.53 14.83
CA LEU A 339 18.88 -1.48 14.95
C LEU A 339 19.37 -1.36 16.39
N SER A 340 18.59 -0.71 17.27
CA SER A 340 18.88 -0.58 18.69
C SER A 340 17.73 -1.15 19.54
N ALA A 341 18.07 -1.77 20.65
CA ALA A 341 17.08 -2.25 21.63
C ALA A 341 16.26 -1.11 22.25
N THR A 342 16.82 0.10 22.33
CA THR A 342 16.12 1.30 22.84
C THR A 342 15.19 1.94 21.80
N ARG A 343 15.35 1.58 20.51
CA ARG A 343 14.55 2.05 19.39
C ARG A 343 14.09 0.87 18.53
N PRO A 344 13.24 -0.03 19.08
CA PRO A 344 12.93 -1.32 18.46
C PRO A 344 12.08 -1.23 17.20
N LYS A 345 11.42 -0.08 16.97
CA LYS A 345 10.56 0.16 15.80
C LYS A 345 11.23 0.98 14.71
N ASP A 346 12.40 1.61 14.98
CA ASP A 346 13.12 2.36 13.95
C ASP A 346 13.61 1.42 12.85
N ALA A 347 13.65 1.92 11.62
CA ALA A 347 14.06 1.12 10.46
C ALA A 347 15.11 1.85 9.62
N LEU A 348 16.10 1.12 9.13
CA LEU A 348 17.02 1.55 8.08
C LEU A 348 16.72 0.73 6.84
N ALA A 349 16.51 1.39 5.72
CA ALA A 349 16.21 0.68 4.47
C ALA A 349 17.04 1.22 3.31
N VAL A 350 17.28 0.34 2.35
CA VAL A 350 17.85 0.65 1.04
C VAL A 350 17.05 -0.09 -0.03
N GLY A 351 16.70 0.59 -1.11
CA GLY A 351 16.01 0.02 -2.26
C GLY A 351 16.59 0.54 -3.56
N VAL A 352 16.51 -0.30 -4.59
CA VAL A 352 16.90 0.02 -5.96
C VAL A 352 15.80 -0.49 -6.90
N ALA A 353 15.36 0.37 -7.81
CA ALA A 353 14.45 0.01 -8.89
C ALA A 353 15.12 0.21 -10.25
N ARG A 354 14.83 -0.66 -11.21
CA ARG A 354 15.18 -0.54 -12.63
C ARG A 354 13.89 -0.53 -13.43
N ILE A 355 13.72 0.49 -14.25
CA ILE A 355 12.57 0.71 -15.12
C ILE A 355 13.07 0.60 -16.55
N SER A 356 12.54 -0.35 -17.34
CA SER A 356 12.99 -0.59 -18.71
C SER A 356 11.91 -0.17 -19.69
N ILE A 357 12.28 0.71 -20.61
CA ILE A 357 11.39 1.13 -21.69
C ILE A 357 11.24 0.01 -22.72
N ASN A 358 10.10 -0.04 -23.35
CA ASN A 358 9.78 -0.97 -24.42
C ASN A 358 10.74 -0.76 -25.62
N ASP A 359 11.35 -1.84 -26.09
CA ASP A 359 12.30 -1.81 -27.20
C ASP A 359 11.66 -1.31 -28.49
N ASP A 360 10.38 -1.57 -28.73
CA ASP A 360 9.67 -1.09 -29.91
C ASP A 360 9.60 0.46 -29.96
N ILE A 361 9.39 1.11 -28.80
CA ILE A 361 9.46 2.57 -28.69
C ILE A 361 10.90 3.05 -28.92
N ALA A 362 11.86 2.38 -28.31
CA ALA A 362 13.27 2.72 -28.46
C ALA A 362 13.75 2.60 -29.92
N ASP A 363 13.29 1.59 -30.65
CA ASP A 363 13.61 1.38 -32.09
C ASP A 363 12.91 2.42 -32.97
N GLN A 364 11.66 2.79 -32.68
CA GLN A 364 10.99 3.89 -33.40
C GLN A 364 11.72 5.24 -33.19
N GLN A 365 12.15 5.54 -31.95
CA GLN A 365 12.96 6.74 -31.69
C GLN A 365 14.25 6.73 -32.51
N ALA A 366 14.96 5.60 -32.57
CA ALA A 366 16.18 5.45 -33.37
C ALA A 366 15.93 5.63 -34.87
N ALA A 367 14.82 5.10 -35.40
CA ALA A 367 14.41 5.28 -36.79
C ALA A 367 14.10 6.74 -37.14
N LEU A 368 13.64 7.53 -36.14
CA LEU A 368 13.39 8.96 -36.27
C LEU A 368 14.62 9.83 -35.97
N ASN A 369 15.81 9.25 -35.78
CA ASN A 369 17.02 9.92 -35.32
C ASN A 369 16.86 10.68 -33.99
N GLN A 370 15.98 10.19 -33.11
CA GLN A 370 15.81 10.68 -31.76
C GLN A 370 16.70 9.90 -30.78
N PRO A 371 17.04 10.47 -29.61
CA PRO A 371 17.73 9.72 -28.57
C PRO A 371 16.94 8.47 -28.16
N ARG A 372 17.60 7.30 -28.13
CA ARG A 372 17.00 6.03 -27.75
C ARG A 372 16.86 5.95 -26.22
N GLN A 373 15.68 5.68 -25.73
CA GLN A 373 15.45 5.32 -24.33
C GLN A 373 15.83 3.84 -24.10
N ASN A 374 16.29 3.53 -22.90
CA ASN A 374 16.63 2.18 -22.46
C ASN A 374 16.08 1.93 -21.06
N GLU A 375 16.87 2.25 -20.01
CA GLU A 375 16.49 2.04 -18.62
C GLU A 375 16.85 3.22 -17.73
N GLU A 376 16.02 3.45 -16.72
CA GLU A 376 16.24 4.36 -15.59
C GLU A 376 16.43 3.56 -14.31
N TYR A 377 17.24 4.08 -13.38
CA TYR A 377 17.47 3.48 -12.09
C TYR A 377 17.14 4.47 -10.99
N ASP A 378 16.25 4.08 -10.09
CA ASP A 378 15.88 4.83 -8.90
C ASP A 378 16.41 4.12 -7.66
N MET A 379 17.12 4.84 -6.82
CA MET A 379 17.68 4.33 -5.57
C MET A 379 17.26 5.23 -4.42
N GLU A 380 16.95 4.63 -3.27
CA GLU A 380 16.64 5.36 -2.05
C GLU A 380 17.23 4.67 -0.83
N VAL A 381 17.73 5.48 0.09
CA VAL A 381 18.09 5.08 1.45
C VAL A 381 17.31 5.97 2.41
N TYR A 382 16.62 5.38 3.39
CA TYR A 382 15.96 6.13 4.45
C TYR A 382 16.28 5.59 5.84
N TYR A 383 16.17 6.46 6.86
CA TYR A 383 16.10 6.07 8.25
C TYR A 383 14.72 6.44 8.83
N GLY A 384 13.93 5.43 9.18
CA GLY A 384 12.59 5.60 9.73
C GLY A 384 12.63 5.78 11.25
N ILE A 385 12.30 6.97 11.72
CA ILE A 385 12.23 7.34 13.12
C ILE A 385 10.79 7.17 13.59
N HIS A 386 10.50 6.10 14.33
CA HIS A 386 9.22 5.98 15.05
C HIS A 386 9.27 6.87 16.30
N ALA A 387 8.86 8.13 16.16
CA ALA A 387 8.87 9.08 17.25
C ALA A 387 7.92 8.64 18.39
N ASN A 388 6.78 8.08 18.01
CA ASN A 388 5.79 7.41 18.86
C ASN A 388 4.85 6.58 17.96
N ASP A 389 3.81 5.96 18.52
CA ASP A 389 2.93 5.04 17.77
C ASP A 389 2.06 5.74 16.70
N TRP A 390 1.89 7.06 16.76
CA TRP A 390 1.12 7.84 15.78
C TRP A 390 1.98 8.69 14.85
N LEU A 391 3.32 8.75 15.00
CA LEU A 391 4.21 9.59 14.17
C LEU A 391 5.47 8.84 13.75
N THR A 392 5.65 8.70 12.46
CA THR A 392 6.89 8.23 11.84
C THR A 392 7.46 9.31 10.94
N ILE A 393 8.77 9.55 11.01
CA ILE A 393 9.51 10.52 10.18
C ILE A 393 10.64 9.76 9.47
N ARG A 394 10.72 9.88 8.13
CA ARG A 394 11.72 9.19 7.30
C ARG A 394 12.54 10.20 6.49
N PRO A 395 13.62 10.78 7.03
CA PRO A 395 14.63 11.41 6.20
C PRO A 395 15.20 10.38 5.22
N ASN A 396 15.38 10.80 3.96
CA ASN A 396 15.88 9.94 2.91
C ASN A 396 16.80 10.68 1.94
N ILE A 397 17.57 9.91 1.20
CA ILE A 397 18.38 10.37 0.07
C ILE A 397 18.03 9.45 -1.10
N GLN A 398 17.72 10.05 -2.24
CA GLN A 398 17.43 9.35 -3.49
C GLN A 398 18.52 9.68 -4.52
N TYR A 399 18.83 8.71 -5.38
CA TYR A 399 19.70 8.88 -6.52
C TYR A 399 19.01 8.31 -7.75
N ILE A 400 18.71 9.18 -8.71
CA ILE A 400 18.10 8.83 -9.98
C ILE A 400 19.19 8.84 -11.05
N ARG A 401 19.38 7.72 -11.72
CA ARG A 401 20.37 7.54 -12.78
C ARG A 401 19.69 7.34 -14.12
N HIS A 402 20.19 8.00 -15.15
CA HIS A 402 19.67 7.96 -16.51
C HIS A 402 18.22 8.50 -16.57
N VAL A 403 17.99 9.68 -16.00
CA VAL A 403 16.69 10.34 -16.00
C VAL A 403 16.08 10.31 -17.39
N GLY A 404 14.79 9.92 -17.47
CA GLY A 404 14.06 9.72 -18.71
C GLY A 404 14.42 8.43 -19.44
N ALA A 405 15.15 7.52 -18.79
CA ALA A 405 15.67 6.27 -19.35
C ALA A 405 16.71 6.49 -20.48
N TYR A 406 17.31 7.68 -20.56
CA TYR A 406 18.36 7.98 -21.53
C TYR A 406 19.74 7.67 -20.97
N LYS A 407 20.54 6.84 -21.65
CA LYS A 407 21.90 6.45 -21.22
C LYS A 407 22.81 7.64 -20.93
N ASN A 408 22.62 8.73 -21.64
CA ASN A 408 23.35 10.00 -21.44
C ASN A 408 22.51 11.04 -20.68
N GLY A 409 21.37 10.61 -20.09
CA GLY A 409 20.49 11.45 -19.28
C GLY A 409 21.17 11.94 -18.01
N GLU A 410 20.51 12.86 -17.32
CA GLU A 410 20.98 13.44 -16.08
C GLU A 410 21.09 12.35 -15.00
N ASN A 411 21.99 12.56 -14.05
CA ASN A 411 22.05 11.81 -12.80
C ASN A 411 21.80 12.78 -11.67
N VAL A 412 20.82 12.51 -10.84
CA VAL A 412 20.25 13.48 -9.90
C VAL A 412 20.27 12.94 -8.48
N TRP A 413 20.68 13.78 -7.53
CA TRP A 413 20.57 13.55 -6.10
C TRP A 413 19.44 14.37 -5.50
N VAL A 414 18.55 13.70 -4.76
CA VAL A 414 17.41 14.33 -4.08
C VAL A 414 17.46 14.00 -2.60
N GLY A 415 17.31 15.02 -1.75
CA GLY A 415 17.07 14.86 -0.32
C GLY A 415 15.58 14.90 -0.05
N GLY A 416 15.05 13.97 0.75
CA GLY A 416 13.65 13.89 1.07
C GLY A 416 13.38 13.75 2.55
N ILE A 417 12.15 14.12 2.95
CA ILE A 417 11.59 13.80 4.26
C ILE A 417 10.13 13.38 4.04
N LYS A 418 9.85 12.12 4.35
CA LYS A 418 8.47 11.60 4.43
C LYS A 418 8.05 11.52 5.88
N PHE A 419 6.88 12.02 6.21
CA PHE A 419 6.30 11.84 7.53
C PHE A 419 4.86 11.36 7.45
N GLN A 420 4.50 10.49 8.37
CA GLN A 420 3.19 9.88 8.44
C GLN A 420 2.66 10.00 9.86
N THR A 421 1.38 10.39 9.98
CA THR A 421 0.71 10.45 11.27
C THR A 421 -0.69 9.88 11.20
N ALA A 422 -1.09 9.21 12.30
CA ALA A 422 -2.45 8.72 12.54
C ALA A 422 -3.11 9.58 13.63
N PHE A 423 -4.30 10.11 13.34
CA PHE A 423 -5.05 11.00 14.24
C PHE A 423 -6.02 10.26 15.14
#